data_640b937a066d22a1f2c205960b994249
#
_entry.id   640b937a066d22a1f2c205960b994249
#
_cell.length_a   1.000
_cell.length_b   1.000
_cell.length_c   1.000
_cell.angle_alpha   90.00
_cell.angle_beta   90.00
_cell.angle_gamma   90.00
#
_symmetry.space_group_name_H-M   'P 1'
#
loop_
_entity.id
_entity.type
_entity.pdbx_description
1 polymer ?
#
loop_
_entity_poly.entity_id
_entity_poly.type
_entity_poly.pdbx_seq_one_letter_code
_entity_poly.pdbx_strand_id
1 'polypeptide(L)'
;MAQSGQTDFDVIIVGGGPAGLFGAYYLAENSKLSVLLLDKGNAPLKRTCPIKENGCMKCKPCNILCGIGGAGLFSDGKLNFIHKLGKTDLTQFLPEAEAKLLIDETEQIFNRFGMDGKVFPTDMELANQIRKDARKSGIDLLIIKQKHLGSDNLPAHIAGMAEYIENSGVVFHHLEEARDIVVENGEIAGLVTDKATYRSKNIIMAPGRVGAEWVGQLARRNNIDVSQRGIEVGVRVEVHNEIMQDICSVTVSYTHLRAH
;
A
#
# COMPACT_ATOMS: atom_id res chain seq x y z
N MET A 1 -13.56 9.84 -37.89
CA MET A 1 -12.60 9.35 -36.90
C MET A 1 -12.36 10.52 -35.94
N ALA A 2 -12.99 10.50 -34.78
CA ALA A 2 -12.74 11.50 -33.77
C ALA A 2 -11.31 11.30 -33.23
N GLN A 3 -10.45 12.27 -33.36
CA GLN A 3 -9.20 12.34 -32.61
C GLN A 3 -9.59 12.41 -31.13
N SER A 4 -9.45 11.30 -30.41
CA SER A 4 -9.52 11.30 -28.96
C SER A 4 -8.47 12.31 -28.46
N GLY A 5 -8.92 13.39 -27.84
CA GLY A 5 -8.05 14.43 -27.32
C GLY A 5 -7.01 13.78 -26.39
N GLN A 6 -5.75 13.88 -26.78
CA GLN A 6 -4.61 13.38 -26.01
C GLN A 6 -4.39 14.36 -24.86
N THR A 7 -4.64 13.90 -23.64
CA THR A 7 -4.41 14.71 -22.44
C THR A 7 -2.96 14.54 -21.99
N ASP A 8 -2.27 15.64 -21.74
CA ASP A 8 -0.89 15.62 -21.27
C ASP A 8 -0.84 15.85 -19.77
N PHE A 9 -0.12 14.99 -19.08
CA PHE A 9 0.19 15.09 -17.64
C PHE A 9 1.70 15.08 -17.44
N ASP A 10 2.18 15.82 -16.46
CA ASP A 10 3.59 15.78 -16.06
C ASP A 10 3.97 14.43 -15.44
N VAL A 11 3.04 13.87 -14.63
CA VAL A 11 3.22 12.57 -13.98
C VAL A 11 1.93 11.76 -14.06
N ILE A 12 2.06 10.47 -14.38
CA ILE A 12 0.98 9.49 -14.29
C ILE A 12 1.32 8.47 -13.21
N ILE A 13 0.39 8.24 -12.27
CA ILE A 13 0.51 7.25 -11.20
C ILE A 13 -0.44 6.09 -11.50
N VAL A 14 0.10 4.89 -11.63
CA VAL A 14 -0.66 3.66 -11.88
C VAL A 14 -0.84 2.90 -10.58
N GLY A 15 -2.07 2.87 -10.08
CA GLY A 15 -2.49 2.18 -8.87
C GLY A 15 -2.71 3.13 -7.69
N GLY A 16 -3.92 3.11 -7.16
CA GLY A 16 -4.39 3.95 -6.05
C GLY A 16 -4.23 3.30 -4.66
N GLY A 17 -3.31 2.35 -4.51
CA GLY A 17 -2.92 1.80 -3.21
C GLY A 17 -2.09 2.79 -2.38
N PRO A 18 -1.62 2.41 -1.17
CA PRO A 18 -0.85 3.31 -0.31
C PRO A 18 0.30 4.01 -1.04
N ALA A 19 1.10 3.27 -1.82
CA ALA A 19 2.23 3.86 -2.54
C ALA A 19 1.80 4.95 -3.55
N GLY A 20 0.74 4.68 -4.32
CA GLY A 20 0.21 5.67 -5.28
C GLY A 20 -0.43 6.87 -4.60
N LEU A 21 -1.20 6.66 -3.52
CA LEU A 21 -1.80 7.76 -2.76
C LEU A 21 -0.75 8.66 -2.10
N PHE A 22 0.29 8.08 -1.49
CA PHE A 22 1.38 8.86 -0.91
C PHE A 22 2.19 9.59 -1.98
N GLY A 23 2.44 8.95 -3.14
CA GLY A 23 3.07 9.62 -4.28
C GLY A 23 2.26 10.81 -4.79
N ALA A 24 0.95 10.63 -4.94
CA ALA A 24 0.03 11.71 -5.34
C ALA A 24 -0.04 12.83 -4.30
N TYR A 25 -0.15 12.48 -3.01
CA TYR A 25 -0.13 13.43 -1.91
C TYR A 25 1.15 14.27 -1.91
N TYR A 26 2.31 13.61 -2.02
CA TYR A 26 3.59 14.30 -1.99
C TYR A 26 3.76 15.27 -3.17
N LEU A 27 3.36 14.85 -4.37
CA LEU A 27 3.39 15.69 -5.56
C LEU A 27 2.42 16.89 -5.44
N ALA A 28 1.22 16.66 -4.91
CA ALA A 28 0.24 17.72 -4.68
C ALA A 28 0.72 18.79 -3.69
N GLU A 29 1.39 18.38 -2.61
CA GLU A 29 1.89 19.28 -1.57
C GLU A 29 3.15 20.06 -2.00
N ASN A 30 4.03 19.44 -2.79
CA ASN A 30 5.38 19.94 -3.02
C ASN A 30 5.67 20.37 -4.47
N SER A 31 4.66 20.32 -5.35
CA SER A 31 4.86 20.70 -6.76
C SER A 31 3.63 21.39 -7.35
N LYS A 32 3.78 21.87 -8.58
CA LYS A 32 2.68 22.37 -9.44
C LYS A 32 2.47 21.47 -10.66
N LEU A 33 2.97 20.24 -10.58
CA LEU A 33 2.87 19.29 -11.68
C LEU A 33 1.42 18.85 -11.88
N SER A 34 1.02 18.70 -13.11
CA SER A 34 -0.24 18.05 -13.48
C SER A 34 -0.10 16.55 -13.27
N VAL A 35 -0.91 15.98 -12.38
CA VAL A 35 -0.81 14.58 -11.97
C VAL A 35 -2.12 13.85 -12.27
N LEU A 36 -2.00 12.71 -12.94
CA LEU A 36 -3.08 11.72 -13.09
C LEU A 36 -2.80 10.51 -12.19
N LEU A 37 -3.74 10.15 -11.33
CA LEU A 37 -3.74 8.87 -10.63
C LEU A 37 -4.88 8.01 -11.16
N LEU A 38 -4.58 6.82 -11.65
CA LEU A 38 -5.58 5.88 -12.13
C LEU A 38 -5.53 4.53 -11.42
N ASP A 39 -6.70 3.94 -11.22
CA ASP A 39 -6.83 2.58 -10.67
C ASP A 39 -7.97 1.83 -11.39
N LYS A 40 -7.75 0.55 -11.64
CA LYS A 40 -8.76 -0.33 -12.25
C LYS A 40 -9.96 -0.62 -11.38
N GLY A 41 -9.88 -0.33 -10.09
CA GLY A 41 -10.99 -0.46 -9.14
C GLY A 41 -11.66 0.87 -8.83
N ASN A 42 -12.57 0.84 -7.87
CA ASN A 42 -13.46 1.95 -7.55
C ASN A 42 -12.90 2.87 -6.44
N ALA A 43 -13.56 4.00 -6.22
CA ALA A 43 -13.35 4.89 -5.08
C ALA A 43 -13.57 4.17 -3.73
N PRO A 44 -12.96 4.59 -2.60
CA PRO A 44 -12.94 3.82 -1.36
C PRO A 44 -14.34 3.40 -0.87
N LEU A 45 -15.27 4.34 -0.80
CA LEU A 45 -16.63 4.10 -0.30
C LEU A 45 -17.54 3.34 -1.27
N LYS A 46 -17.12 3.17 -2.52
CA LYS A 46 -17.87 2.40 -3.54
C LYS A 46 -17.37 0.96 -3.68
N ARG A 47 -16.37 0.55 -2.89
CA ARG A 47 -15.78 -0.77 -2.91
C ARG A 47 -16.52 -1.68 -1.93
N THR A 48 -17.34 -2.57 -2.44
CA THR A 48 -18.08 -3.57 -1.66
C THR A 48 -17.83 -4.96 -2.21
N CYS A 49 -17.59 -5.94 -1.32
CA CYS A 49 -17.47 -7.34 -1.73
C CYS A 49 -18.84 -8.00 -1.74
N PRO A 50 -19.31 -8.53 -2.89
CA PRO A 50 -20.60 -9.20 -2.96
C PRO A 50 -20.55 -10.65 -2.47
N ILE A 51 -19.56 -11.01 -1.64
CA ILE A 51 -19.44 -12.36 -1.11
C ILE A 51 -20.70 -12.75 -0.32
N LYS A 52 -21.21 -13.96 -0.58
CA LYS A 52 -22.33 -14.58 0.10
C LYS A 52 -21.94 -15.97 0.58
N GLU A 53 -22.87 -16.70 1.17
CA GLU A 53 -22.67 -18.07 1.64
C GLU A 53 -22.05 -19.01 0.60
N ASN A 54 -22.30 -18.75 -0.70
CA ASN A 54 -21.77 -19.52 -1.81
C ASN A 54 -20.28 -19.21 -2.16
N GLY A 55 -19.62 -18.35 -1.38
CA GLY A 55 -18.22 -18.02 -1.56
C GLY A 55 -17.93 -16.87 -2.53
N CYS A 56 -16.67 -16.79 -2.98
CA CYS A 56 -16.18 -15.67 -3.80
C CYS A 56 -16.77 -15.64 -5.19
N MET A 57 -17.31 -14.49 -5.60
CA MET A 57 -17.93 -14.26 -6.93
C MET A 57 -16.90 -14.02 -8.05
N LYS A 58 -15.59 -14.03 -7.77
CA LYS A 58 -14.50 -13.80 -8.74
C LYS A 58 -14.67 -12.55 -9.60
N CYS A 59 -15.11 -11.45 -8.98
CA CYS A 59 -15.30 -10.15 -9.65
C CYS A 59 -14.05 -9.68 -10.40
N LYS A 60 -14.25 -9.00 -11.53
CA LYS A 60 -13.18 -8.38 -12.33
C LYS A 60 -13.55 -6.92 -12.62
N PRO A 61 -12.82 -5.95 -12.01
CA PRO A 61 -11.78 -6.11 -10.99
C PRO A 61 -12.33 -6.58 -9.64
N CYS A 62 -11.45 -7.18 -8.82
CA CYS A 62 -11.83 -7.58 -7.46
C CYS A 62 -11.93 -6.36 -6.54
N ASN A 63 -13.11 -6.09 -5.97
CA ASN A 63 -13.33 -4.92 -5.10
C ASN A 63 -12.52 -4.94 -3.80
N ILE A 64 -12.08 -6.12 -3.33
CA ILE A 64 -11.19 -6.22 -2.15
C ILE A 64 -9.75 -5.83 -2.49
N LEU A 65 -9.28 -6.19 -3.68
CA LEU A 65 -7.86 -6.06 -4.02
C LEU A 65 -7.54 -4.81 -4.86
N CYS A 66 -8.52 -4.29 -5.61
CA CYS A 66 -8.34 -3.19 -6.55
C CYS A 66 -9.17 -1.97 -6.14
N GLY A 67 -8.68 -0.78 -6.47
CA GLY A 67 -9.30 0.51 -6.19
C GLY A 67 -8.53 1.34 -5.18
N ILE A 68 -8.97 2.55 -4.97
CA ILE A 68 -8.31 3.52 -4.10
C ILE A 68 -8.25 2.98 -2.66
N GLY A 69 -7.07 3.08 -2.05
CA GLY A 69 -6.72 2.45 -0.77
C GLY A 69 -6.11 1.05 -0.91
N GLY A 70 -6.12 0.47 -2.12
CA GLY A 70 -5.52 -0.84 -2.41
C GLY A 70 -6.14 -1.99 -1.60
N ALA A 71 -5.43 -3.10 -1.49
CA ALA A 71 -5.87 -4.26 -0.71
C ALA A 71 -5.89 -3.99 0.81
N GLY A 72 -5.14 -3.00 1.27
CA GLY A 72 -5.09 -2.59 2.68
C GLY A 72 -6.41 -2.06 3.23
N LEU A 73 -7.28 -1.53 2.37
CA LEU A 73 -8.57 -0.96 2.78
C LEU A 73 -9.49 -1.95 3.53
N PHE A 74 -9.35 -3.24 3.25
CA PHE A 74 -10.13 -4.31 3.88
C PHE A 74 -9.28 -5.17 4.82
N SER A 75 -8.15 -4.64 5.29
CA SER A 75 -7.33 -5.28 6.31
C SER A 75 -7.83 -4.96 7.71
N ASP A 76 -7.13 -5.44 8.74
CA ASP A 76 -7.39 -5.11 10.14
C ASP A 76 -6.98 -3.67 10.53
N GLY A 77 -6.48 -2.88 9.58
CA GLY A 77 -6.08 -1.50 9.82
C GLY A 77 -4.83 -1.33 10.65
N LYS A 78 -3.92 -2.29 10.58
CA LYS A 78 -2.65 -2.23 11.29
C LYS A 78 -1.60 -1.45 10.50
N LEU A 79 -1.07 -0.40 11.09
CA LEU A 79 0.04 0.37 10.58
C LEU A 79 1.31 0.00 11.33
N ASN A 80 2.35 -0.42 10.61
CA ASN A 80 3.65 -0.80 11.17
C ASN A 80 4.69 0.28 10.80
N PHE A 81 5.24 0.95 11.80
CA PHE A 81 6.21 2.03 11.62
C PHE A 81 7.63 1.51 11.85
N ILE A 82 8.18 0.85 10.84
CA ILE A 82 9.52 0.29 10.86
C ILE A 82 10.11 0.27 9.44
N HIS A 83 11.40 0.57 9.32
CA HIS A 83 12.12 0.61 8.04
C HIS A 83 12.51 -0.77 7.51
N LYS A 84 12.46 -1.80 8.36
CA LYS A 84 12.80 -3.17 8.00
C LYS A 84 11.86 -4.16 8.63
N LEU A 85 11.10 -4.89 7.80
CA LEU A 85 10.17 -5.92 8.24
C LEU A 85 10.17 -7.08 7.23
N GLY A 86 10.56 -8.26 7.68
CA GLY A 86 10.72 -9.40 6.80
C GLY A 86 11.77 -9.12 5.71
N LYS A 87 11.38 -9.31 4.46
CA LYS A 87 12.22 -9.00 3.30
C LYS A 87 12.08 -7.56 2.79
N THR A 88 11.16 -6.78 3.34
CA THR A 88 11.05 -5.36 3.07
C THR A 88 12.09 -4.63 3.90
N ASP A 89 13.04 -3.98 3.24
CA ASP A 89 14.15 -3.27 3.86
C ASP A 89 14.42 -2.00 3.07
N LEU A 90 14.09 -0.86 3.65
CA LEU A 90 14.29 0.45 3.00
C LEU A 90 15.77 0.83 2.94
N THR A 91 16.62 0.23 3.77
CA THR A 91 18.07 0.53 3.77
C THR A 91 18.78 0.01 2.52
N GLN A 92 18.09 -0.76 1.67
CA GLN A 92 18.58 -1.12 0.34
C GLN A 92 18.55 0.07 -0.64
N PHE A 93 17.82 1.13 -0.34
CA PHE A 93 17.61 2.27 -1.23
C PHE A 93 18.11 3.59 -0.65
N LEU A 94 18.16 3.73 0.70
CA LEU A 94 18.52 4.97 1.38
C LEU A 94 19.13 4.69 2.76
N PRO A 95 19.88 5.66 3.33
CA PRO A 95 20.44 5.54 4.68
C PRO A 95 19.36 5.29 5.75
N GLU A 96 19.70 4.53 6.79
CA GLU A 96 18.72 4.15 7.84
C GLU A 96 18.10 5.37 8.54
N ALA A 97 18.87 6.43 8.75
CA ALA A 97 18.37 7.66 9.37
C ALA A 97 17.29 8.32 8.50
N GLU A 98 17.48 8.36 7.18
CA GLU A 98 16.53 8.90 6.23
C GLU A 98 15.29 8.02 6.13
N ALA A 99 15.46 6.68 6.12
CA ALA A 99 14.34 5.74 6.17
C ALA A 99 13.44 5.95 7.39
N LYS A 100 14.03 6.21 8.55
CA LYS A 100 13.29 6.50 9.78
C LYS A 100 12.53 7.81 9.69
N LEU A 101 13.14 8.87 9.15
CA LEU A 101 12.46 10.16 8.94
C LEU A 101 11.24 10.03 8.03
N LEU A 102 11.37 9.30 6.91
CA LEU A 102 10.24 9.05 6.00
C LEU A 102 9.12 8.25 6.65
N ILE A 103 9.44 7.32 7.57
CA ILE A 103 8.43 6.58 8.32
C ILE A 103 7.70 7.49 9.31
N ASP A 104 8.42 8.37 10.01
CA ASP A 104 7.81 9.33 10.92
C ASP A 104 6.93 10.34 10.16
N GLU A 105 7.37 10.80 8.99
CA GLU A 105 6.57 11.64 8.10
C GLU A 105 5.30 10.91 7.61
N THR A 106 5.45 9.64 7.21
CA THR A 106 4.31 8.79 6.82
C THR A 106 3.29 8.67 7.95
N GLU A 107 3.75 8.49 9.19
CA GLU A 107 2.86 8.47 10.36
C GLU A 107 2.12 9.80 10.55
N GLN A 108 2.81 10.93 10.40
CA GLN A 108 2.21 12.26 10.52
C GLN A 108 1.13 12.49 9.46
N ILE A 109 1.39 12.06 8.22
CA ILE A 109 0.40 12.13 7.14
C ILE A 109 -0.82 11.27 7.47
N PHE A 110 -0.65 10.04 7.95
CA PHE A 110 -1.77 9.22 8.40
C PHE A 110 -2.57 9.87 9.52
N ASN A 111 -1.88 10.46 10.52
CA ASN A 111 -2.54 11.18 11.61
C ASN A 111 -3.39 12.36 11.11
N ARG A 112 -2.92 13.10 10.11
CA ARG A 112 -3.65 14.22 9.49
C ARG A 112 -5.03 13.78 8.95
N PHE A 113 -5.14 12.54 8.52
CA PHE A 113 -6.39 11.97 7.99
C PHE A 113 -7.15 11.11 9.01
N GLY A 114 -6.93 11.35 10.32
CA GLY A 114 -7.65 10.69 11.40
C GLY A 114 -7.17 9.29 11.74
N MET A 115 -5.99 8.89 11.24
CA MET A 115 -5.38 7.61 11.58
C MET A 115 -4.42 7.75 12.76
N ASP A 116 -4.84 8.47 13.80
CA ASP A 116 -4.08 8.85 14.99
C ASP A 116 -4.31 7.94 16.20
N GLY A 117 -4.79 6.72 15.96
CA GLY A 117 -5.12 5.73 16.98
C GLY A 117 -3.98 5.43 17.96
N LYS A 118 -4.31 4.66 19.00
CA LYS A 118 -3.37 4.27 20.06
C LYS A 118 -2.12 3.61 19.51
N VAL A 119 -0.97 4.02 20.05
CA VAL A 119 0.35 3.43 19.70
C VAL A 119 0.60 2.19 20.57
N PHE A 120 1.13 1.15 19.95
CA PHE A 120 1.56 -0.09 20.57
C PHE A 120 3.07 -0.34 20.27
N PRO A 121 3.79 -0.99 21.17
CA PRO A 121 3.35 -1.45 22.51
C PRO A 121 3.00 -0.29 23.42
N THR A 122 2.03 -0.52 24.31
CA THR A 122 1.62 0.49 25.30
C THR A 122 2.57 0.60 26.47
N ASP A 123 3.34 -0.46 26.71
CA ASP A 123 4.35 -0.56 27.74
C ASP A 123 5.63 -1.18 27.13
N MET A 124 6.65 -0.35 26.96
CA MET A 124 7.94 -0.76 26.37
C MET A 124 8.78 -1.60 27.31
N GLU A 125 8.66 -1.43 28.63
CA GLU A 125 9.41 -2.21 29.61
C GLU A 125 8.90 -3.65 29.60
N LEU A 126 7.57 -3.82 29.68
CA LEU A 126 6.93 -5.12 29.61
C LEU A 126 7.15 -5.79 28.25
N ALA A 127 7.09 -5.06 27.14
CA ALA A 127 7.39 -5.59 25.82
C ALA A 127 8.84 -6.11 25.73
N ASN A 128 9.80 -5.39 26.31
CA ASN A 128 11.19 -5.82 26.38
C ASN A 128 11.39 -7.04 27.29
N GLN A 129 10.63 -7.15 28.38
CA GLN A 129 10.64 -8.33 29.25
C GLN A 129 10.11 -9.57 28.49
N ILE A 130 8.98 -9.45 27.83
CA ILE A 130 8.41 -10.51 27.00
C ILE A 130 9.41 -10.95 25.92
N ARG A 131 10.10 -10.01 25.27
CA ARG A 131 11.14 -10.33 24.29
C ARG A 131 12.31 -11.10 24.89
N LYS A 132 12.76 -10.73 26.09
CA LYS A 132 13.83 -11.47 26.81
C LYS A 132 13.39 -12.88 27.14
N ASP A 133 12.16 -13.07 27.59
CA ASP A 133 11.62 -14.39 27.96
C ASP A 133 11.41 -15.27 26.73
N ALA A 134 10.91 -14.71 25.63
CA ALA A 134 10.82 -15.41 24.34
C ALA A 134 12.18 -15.93 23.86
N ARG A 135 13.24 -15.13 24.00
CA ARG A 135 14.61 -15.53 23.64
C ARG A 135 15.13 -16.73 24.45
N LYS A 136 14.74 -16.87 25.70
CA LYS A 136 15.09 -18.05 26.50
C LYS A 136 14.51 -19.35 25.91
N SER A 137 13.43 -19.25 25.17
CA SER A 137 12.77 -20.35 24.46
C SER A 137 13.17 -20.45 22.99
N GLY A 138 14.24 -19.74 22.56
CA GLY A 138 14.69 -19.76 21.16
C GLY A 138 13.82 -18.97 20.19
N ILE A 139 12.93 -18.11 20.70
CA ILE A 139 12.03 -17.29 19.87
C ILE A 139 12.58 -15.86 19.80
N ASP A 140 12.77 -15.36 18.57
CA ASP A 140 13.12 -13.96 18.35
C ASP A 140 11.87 -13.13 18.13
N LEU A 141 11.54 -12.27 19.12
CA LEU A 141 10.39 -11.39 19.10
C LEU A 141 10.81 -9.99 18.65
N LEU A 142 10.26 -9.52 17.55
CA LEU A 142 10.47 -8.17 17.04
C LEU A 142 9.44 -7.21 17.64
N ILE A 143 9.90 -6.20 18.36
CA ILE A 143 9.04 -5.12 18.87
C ILE A 143 8.96 -4.04 17.80
N ILE A 144 7.75 -3.73 17.36
CA ILE A 144 7.46 -2.76 16.30
C ILE A 144 6.48 -1.72 16.83
N LYS A 145 6.76 -0.43 16.56
CA LYS A 145 5.77 0.63 16.77
C LYS A 145 4.61 0.41 15.80
N GLN A 146 3.43 0.27 16.35
CA GLN A 146 2.21 -0.05 15.57
C GLN A 146 1.05 0.84 16.00
N LYS A 147 0.13 1.10 15.05
CA LYS A 147 -1.23 1.57 15.34
C LYS A 147 -2.22 0.57 14.78
N HIS A 148 -3.36 0.45 15.46
CA HIS A 148 -4.45 -0.39 15.02
C HIS A 148 -5.73 0.44 14.94
N LEU A 149 -6.23 0.61 13.73
CA LEU A 149 -7.35 1.49 13.42
C LEU A 149 -8.70 0.76 13.39
N GLY A 150 -8.64 -0.57 13.26
CA GLY A 150 -9.81 -1.39 12.95
C GLY A 150 -10.22 -1.30 11.48
N SER A 151 -10.89 -2.34 11.01
CA SER A 151 -11.28 -2.45 9.58
C SER A 151 -12.39 -1.47 9.17
N ASP A 152 -13.23 -1.06 10.12
CA ASP A 152 -14.45 -0.32 9.82
C ASP A 152 -14.20 1.16 9.49
N ASN A 153 -13.13 1.74 10.03
CA ASN A 153 -12.81 3.16 9.86
C ASN A 153 -11.93 3.46 8.64
N LEU A 154 -11.14 2.49 8.17
CA LEU A 154 -10.21 2.67 7.07
C LEU A 154 -10.84 3.26 5.80
N PRO A 155 -12.03 2.82 5.32
CA PRO A 155 -12.63 3.38 4.13
C PRO A 155 -12.88 4.88 4.22
N ALA A 156 -13.34 5.37 5.39
CA ALA A 156 -13.60 6.79 5.61
C ALA A 156 -12.31 7.62 5.65
N HIS A 157 -11.28 7.14 6.35
CA HIS A 157 -9.98 7.82 6.42
C HIS A 157 -9.31 7.93 5.05
N ILE A 158 -9.29 6.83 4.29
CA ILE A 158 -8.72 6.81 2.94
C ILE A 158 -9.56 7.66 1.96
N ALA A 159 -10.89 7.70 2.13
CA ALA A 159 -11.72 8.59 1.34
C ALA A 159 -11.40 10.07 1.60
N GLY A 160 -11.22 10.46 2.86
CA GLY A 160 -10.80 11.82 3.22
C GLY A 160 -9.42 12.18 2.66
N MET A 161 -8.46 11.24 2.69
CA MET A 161 -7.15 11.44 2.07
C MET A 161 -7.27 11.61 0.54
N ALA A 162 -8.04 10.75 -0.13
CA ALA A 162 -8.23 10.82 -1.57
C ALA A 162 -8.92 12.14 -1.99
N GLU A 163 -9.97 12.55 -1.29
CA GLU A 163 -10.66 13.82 -1.50
C GLU A 163 -9.73 15.03 -1.33
N TYR A 164 -8.88 15.01 -0.30
CA TYR A 164 -7.87 16.05 -0.11
C TYR A 164 -6.91 16.16 -1.29
N ILE A 165 -6.39 15.02 -1.76
CA ILE A 165 -5.46 14.95 -2.89
C ILE A 165 -6.14 15.46 -4.18
N GLU A 166 -7.39 15.06 -4.42
CA GLU A 166 -8.17 15.49 -5.57
C GLU A 166 -8.44 17.01 -5.54
N ASN A 167 -8.83 17.53 -4.38
CA ASN A 167 -9.02 18.98 -4.17
C ASN A 167 -7.71 19.78 -4.30
N SER A 168 -6.56 19.14 -4.14
CA SER A 168 -5.23 19.72 -4.36
C SER A 168 -4.78 19.67 -5.83
N GLY A 169 -5.66 19.24 -6.75
CA GLY A 169 -5.45 19.34 -8.20
C GLY A 169 -4.99 18.05 -8.88
N VAL A 170 -4.89 16.94 -8.16
CA VAL A 170 -4.62 15.62 -8.78
C VAL A 170 -5.90 15.07 -9.41
N VAL A 171 -5.80 14.65 -10.67
CA VAL A 171 -6.92 14.01 -11.38
C VAL A 171 -6.99 12.53 -11.03
N PHE A 172 -8.16 12.05 -10.60
CA PHE A 172 -8.39 10.64 -10.29
C PHE A 172 -9.26 9.97 -11.36
N HIS A 173 -8.73 8.89 -11.93
CA HIS A 173 -9.51 8.01 -12.81
C HIS A 173 -9.76 6.65 -12.15
N HIS A 174 -11.01 6.39 -11.86
CA HIS A 174 -11.49 5.13 -11.31
C HIS A 174 -11.97 4.19 -12.42
N LEU A 175 -11.93 2.89 -12.16
CA LEU A 175 -12.38 1.84 -13.09
C LEU A 175 -11.68 2.00 -14.44
N GLU A 176 -10.39 2.30 -14.41
CA GLU A 176 -9.56 2.46 -15.60
C GLU A 176 -8.26 1.66 -15.44
N GLU A 177 -8.08 0.69 -16.32
CA GLU A 177 -6.99 -0.27 -16.22
C GLU A 177 -5.83 0.10 -17.15
N ALA A 178 -4.64 0.31 -16.59
CA ALA A 178 -3.40 0.45 -17.36
C ALA A 178 -3.12 -0.85 -18.12
N ARG A 179 -2.82 -0.74 -19.41
CA ARG A 179 -2.56 -1.87 -20.31
C ARG A 179 -1.13 -1.94 -20.76
N ASP A 180 -0.56 -0.80 -21.18
CA ASP A 180 0.80 -0.74 -21.71
C ASP A 180 1.39 0.65 -21.53
N ILE A 181 2.71 0.77 -21.70
CA ILE A 181 3.41 2.06 -21.77
C ILE A 181 3.68 2.41 -23.22
N VAL A 182 3.73 3.70 -23.53
CA VAL A 182 4.22 4.21 -24.81
C VAL A 182 5.69 4.53 -24.66
N VAL A 183 6.51 3.95 -25.53
CA VAL A 183 7.96 4.21 -25.60
C VAL A 183 8.26 4.81 -26.97
N GLU A 184 8.90 5.98 -27.00
CA GLU A 184 9.35 6.67 -28.20
C GLU A 184 10.85 6.97 -28.06
N ASN A 185 11.66 6.54 -29.05
CA ASN A 185 13.11 6.73 -29.04
C ASN A 185 13.83 6.20 -27.77
N GLY A 186 13.30 5.14 -27.16
CA GLY A 186 13.87 4.54 -25.95
C GLY A 186 13.48 5.22 -24.64
N GLU A 187 12.64 6.24 -24.68
CA GLU A 187 12.13 6.97 -23.52
C GLU A 187 10.63 6.76 -23.32
N ILE A 188 10.16 6.86 -22.08
CA ILE A 188 8.73 6.86 -21.77
C ILE A 188 8.08 8.09 -22.40
N ALA A 189 6.99 7.87 -23.12
CA ALA A 189 6.20 8.91 -23.77
C ALA A 189 4.73 8.91 -23.32
N GLY A 190 4.26 7.87 -22.63
CA GLY A 190 2.89 7.82 -22.14
C GLY A 190 2.44 6.46 -21.63
N LEU A 191 1.15 6.39 -21.33
CA LEU A 191 0.45 5.22 -20.81
C LEU A 191 -0.78 4.91 -21.66
N VAL A 192 -0.96 3.64 -22.01
CA VAL A 192 -2.18 3.11 -22.64
C VAL A 192 -3.06 2.48 -21.58
N THR A 193 -4.32 2.85 -21.55
CA THR A 193 -5.35 2.24 -20.70
C THR A 193 -6.40 1.51 -21.54
N ASP A 194 -7.36 0.89 -20.90
CA ASP A 194 -8.54 0.32 -21.57
C ASP A 194 -9.52 1.38 -22.08
N LYS A 195 -9.30 2.66 -21.77
CA LYS A 195 -10.19 3.77 -22.17
C LYS A 195 -9.52 4.80 -23.08
N ALA A 196 -8.22 5.08 -22.85
CA ALA A 196 -7.52 6.17 -23.54
C ALA A 196 -5.99 5.92 -23.58
N THR A 197 -5.29 6.80 -24.29
CA THR A 197 -3.85 6.93 -24.22
C THR A 197 -3.53 8.32 -23.68
N TYR A 198 -2.67 8.38 -22.67
CA TYR A 198 -2.21 9.62 -22.02
C TYR A 198 -0.74 9.82 -22.29
N ARG A 199 -0.34 11.04 -22.61
CA ARG A 199 1.08 11.39 -22.76
C ARG A 199 1.66 11.84 -21.42
N SER A 200 2.81 11.29 -21.07
CA SER A 200 3.65 11.71 -19.95
C SER A 200 5.05 11.13 -20.09
N LYS A 201 6.04 11.86 -19.67
CA LYS A 201 7.43 11.37 -19.58
C LYS A 201 7.73 10.67 -18.25
N ASN A 202 6.85 10.78 -17.26
CA ASN A 202 7.06 10.24 -15.93
C ASN A 202 5.87 9.37 -15.52
N ILE A 203 6.14 8.10 -15.26
CA ILE A 203 5.13 7.14 -14.80
C ILE A 203 5.59 6.51 -13.49
N ILE A 204 4.80 6.66 -12.44
CA ILE A 204 4.99 5.97 -11.17
C ILE A 204 4.16 4.68 -11.21
N MET A 205 4.85 3.54 -11.19
CA MET A 205 4.23 2.23 -11.22
C MET A 205 3.99 1.70 -9.80
N ALA A 206 2.76 1.79 -9.31
CA ALA A 206 2.34 1.36 -7.97
C ALA A 206 1.15 0.38 -7.97
N PRO A 207 1.09 -0.61 -8.89
CA PRO A 207 -0.09 -1.45 -9.08
C PRO A 207 -0.27 -2.54 -8.01
N GLY A 208 0.61 -2.58 -7.01
CA GLY A 208 0.57 -3.56 -5.93
C GLY A 208 0.76 -5.01 -6.40
N ARG A 209 0.46 -5.96 -5.50
CA ARG A 209 0.64 -7.39 -5.78
C ARG A 209 -0.25 -7.91 -6.92
N VAL A 210 -1.42 -7.31 -7.08
CA VAL A 210 -2.37 -7.68 -8.15
C VAL A 210 -1.81 -7.37 -9.53
N GLY A 211 -0.98 -6.34 -9.65
CA GLY A 211 -0.34 -5.95 -10.89
C GLY A 211 1.04 -6.58 -11.12
N ALA A 212 1.56 -7.40 -10.22
CA ALA A 212 2.92 -7.92 -10.29
C ALA A 212 3.19 -8.72 -11.58
N GLU A 213 2.25 -9.55 -12.02
CA GLU A 213 2.37 -10.30 -13.26
C GLU A 213 2.41 -9.38 -14.48
N TRP A 214 1.51 -8.40 -14.53
CA TRP A 214 1.46 -7.41 -15.61
C TRP A 214 2.75 -6.58 -15.68
N VAL A 215 3.26 -6.09 -14.53
CA VAL A 215 4.55 -5.37 -14.48
C VAL A 215 5.71 -6.26 -14.96
N GLY A 216 5.73 -7.54 -14.57
CA GLY A 216 6.73 -8.47 -15.02
C GLY A 216 6.67 -8.72 -16.54
N GLN A 217 5.47 -8.75 -17.13
CA GLN A 217 5.29 -8.85 -18.59
C GLN A 217 5.72 -7.57 -19.29
N LEU A 218 5.35 -6.41 -18.72
CA LEU A 218 5.73 -5.10 -19.24
C LEU A 218 7.25 -4.93 -19.26
N ALA A 219 7.92 -5.28 -18.16
CA ALA A 219 9.37 -5.22 -18.05
C ALA A 219 10.07 -6.09 -19.11
N ARG A 220 9.62 -7.35 -19.26
CA ARG A 220 10.20 -8.25 -20.29
C ARG A 220 10.04 -7.71 -21.70
N ARG A 221 8.86 -7.13 -22.04
CA ARG A 221 8.63 -6.55 -23.38
C ARG A 221 9.52 -5.35 -23.66
N ASN A 222 9.91 -4.61 -22.62
CA ASN A 222 10.72 -3.41 -22.74
C ASN A 222 12.20 -3.64 -22.36
N ASN A 223 12.66 -4.90 -22.27
CA ASN A 223 14.03 -5.28 -21.92
C ASN A 223 14.51 -4.69 -20.58
N ILE A 224 13.60 -4.58 -19.60
CA ILE A 224 13.93 -4.16 -18.24
C ILE A 224 14.20 -5.41 -17.41
N ASP A 225 15.37 -5.46 -16.79
CA ASP A 225 15.76 -6.57 -15.94
C ASP A 225 14.86 -6.67 -14.69
N VAL A 226 14.35 -7.85 -14.44
CA VAL A 226 13.55 -8.16 -13.25
C VAL A 226 14.13 -9.35 -12.50
N SER A 227 14.27 -9.23 -11.21
CA SER A 227 14.62 -10.33 -10.32
C SER A 227 13.40 -10.79 -9.53
N GLN A 228 13.17 -12.10 -9.49
CA GLN A 228 12.14 -12.67 -8.61
C GLN A 228 12.73 -12.84 -7.22
N ARG A 229 12.06 -12.28 -6.22
CA ARG A 229 12.36 -12.56 -4.80
C ARG A 229 11.43 -13.66 -4.30
N GLY A 230 11.92 -14.45 -3.33
CA GLY A 230 11.09 -15.47 -2.67
C GLY A 230 9.89 -14.83 -1.94
N ILE A 231 8.85 -15.61 -1.75
CA ILE A 231 7.68 -15.26 -0.94
C ILE A 231 7.88 -15.73 0.50
N GLU A 232 7.24 -15.04 1.43
CA GLU A 232 7.11 -15.50 2.80
C GLU A 232 5.80 -16.26 2.94
N VAL A 233 5.86 -17.47 3.52
CA VAL A 233 4.69 -18.30 3.78
C VAL A 233 4.61 -18.49 5.28
N GLY A 234 3.42 -18.26 5.85
CA GLY A 234 3.14 -18.42 7.26
C GLY A 234 1.89 -19.25 7.49
N VAL A 235 1.76 -19.76 8.70
CA VAL A 235 0.56 -20.46 9.18
C VAL A 235 -0.14 -19.57 10.20
N ARG A 236 -1.45 -19.41 10.06
CA ARG A 236 -2.27 -18.78 11.10
C ARG A 236 -2.54 -19.82 12.18
N VAL A 237 -2.17 -19.49 13.41
CA VAL A 237 -2.44 -20.32 14.59
C VAL A 237 -3.47 -19.59 15.45
N GLU A 238 -4.52 -20.28 15.82
CA GLU A 238 -5.54 -19.79 16.74
C GLU A 238 -5.45 -20.60 18.04
N VAL A 239 -5.41 -19.90 19.16
CA VAL A 239 -5.35 -20.47 20.50
C VAL A 239 -6.37 -19.78 21.40
N HIS A 240 -6.68 -20.39 22.55
CA HIS A 240 -7.52 -19.76 23.57
C HIS A 240 -6.94 -18.41 24.00
N ASN A 241 -7.80 -17.40 24.14
CA ASN A 241 -7.40 -16.03 24.46
C ASN A 241 -6.58 -15.93 25.75
N GLU A 242 -6.91 -16.76 26.74
CA GLU A 242 -6.20 -16.81 28.03
C GLU A 242 -4.70 -17.13 27.88
N ILE A 243 -4.33 -17.98 26.90
CA ILE A 243 -2.92 -18.35 26.65
C ILE A 243 -2.09 -17.13 26.19
N MET A 244 -2.73 -16.20 25.51
CA MET A 244 -2.08 -15.06 24.88
C MET A 244 -2.35 -13.74 25.60
N GLN A 245 -3.12 -13.75 26.69
CA GLN A 245 -3.60 -12.55 27.36
C GLN A 245 -2.46 -11.63 27.82
N ASP A 246 -1.39 -12.18 28.41
CA ASP A 246 -0.25 -11.40 28.89
C ASP A 246 0.44 -10.62 27.77
N ILE A 247 0.51 -11.20 26.58
CA ILE A 247 1.11 -10.59 25.42
C ILE A 247 0.11 -9.63 24.76
N CYS A 248 -1.19 -10.01 24.66
CA CYS A 248 -2.25 -9.15 24.10
C CYS A 248 -2.53 -7.89 24.90
N SER A 249 -2.18 -7.87 26.19
CA SER A 249 -2.30 -6.66 27.03
C SER A 249 -1.31 -5.57 26.61
N VAL A 250 -0.20 -5.92 26.00
CA VAL A 250 0.91 -5.03 25.63
C VAL A 250 0.92 -4.71 24.15
N THR A 251 0.51 -5.65 23.29
CA THR A 251 0.53 -5.54 21.85
C THR A 251 -0.82 -5.89 21.24
N VAL A 252 -1.11 -5.32 20.07
CA VAL A 252 -2.39 -5.57 19.36
C VAL A 252 -2.46 -6.96 18.75
N SER A 253 -1.33 -7.54 18.35
CA SER A 253 -1.28 -8.87 17.73
C SER A 253 0.16 -9.40 17.58
N TYR A 254 0.25 -10.73 17.34
CA TYR A 254 1.51 -11.48 17.21
C TYR A 254 1.85 -11.83 15.78
N THR A 255 1.89 -10.91 14.88
CA THR A 255 2.06 -11.27 13.47
C THR A 255 3.47 -11.66 13.07
N HIS A 256 4.46 -11.61 13.95
CA HIS A 256 5.86 -11.88 13.59
C HIS A 256 6.63 -12.64 14.69
N LEU A 257 6.18 -13.86 15.00
CA LEU A 257 7.01 -14.81 15.71
C LEU A 257 7.83 -15.60 14.69
N ARG A 258 9.16 -15.49 14.77
CA ARG A 258 10.08 -16.38 14.05
C ARG A 258 10.61 -17.40 15.05
N ALA A 259 10.25 -18.66 14.83
CA ALA A 259 10.98 -19.78 15.41
C ALA A 259 12.19 -20.08 14.52
N HIS A 260 13.37 -20.23 15.14
CA HIS A 260 14.58 -20.69 14.47
C HIS A 260 14.64 -22.20 14.44
#